data_77668121da6534ba4e286b26bf8572e0
#
_entry.id   77668121da6534ba4e286b26bf8572e0
#
_cell.length_a   1.000
_cell.length_b   1.000
_cell.length_c   1.000
_cell.angle_alpha   90.00
_cell.angle_beta   90.00
_cell.angle_gamma   90.00
#
_symmetry.space_group_name_H-M   'P 1'
#
loop_
_entity.id
_entity.type
_entity.pdbx_description
1 polymer ?
#
loop_
_entity_poly.entity_id
_entity_poly.type
_entity_poly.pdbx_seq_one_letter_code
_entity_poly.pdbx_strand_id
1 'polypeptide(L)'
;LTEATGGIDIVYNRMSAHLRPAIGKLTREGERPQRIRYYRTGWQDDACTSFLMPGMDETTLISVPRQIAYSAPPAGADLTAGLLALTHLIDAMKPELTAPIIAALFMPPMLRPAGLGNERAAVFIAGRTGSLKTSWAQTAMCLYGPGFISNDNLLKMGEGATRNAIMAFAAHAHDLPLLIDNYKPNTGNGKHDFVNLIHNILEGGDRKRSERSGALRDSKPIRCIPVVTGEDLPRDDAASIARILLVTFDWQRGEPNDHLTAAQELSEHLCAVGWSWLQWLRTPAGRTATKAAAKTF
;
A
#
# COMPACT_ATOMS: atom_id res chain seq x y z
N LEU A 1 2.57 8.92 30.85
CA LEU A 1 3.64 7.99 31.27
C LEU A 1 3.31 7.31 32.59
N THR A 2 2.71 8.03 33.57
CA THR A 2 2.27 7.49 34.87
C THR A 2 1.18 6.44 34.75
N GLU A 3 0.21 6.62 33.87
CA GLU A 3 -0.84 5.62 33.61
C GLU A 3 -0.31 4.34 32.95
N ALA A 4 0.69 4.48 32.04
CA ALA A 4 1.29 3.35 31.34
C ALA A 4 2.29 2.55 32.21
N THR A 5 2.80 3.15 33.30
CA THR A 5 3.82 2.53 34.17
C THR A 5 3.31 2.05 35.51
N GLY A 6 1.98 2.10 35.77
CA GLY A 6 1.38 1.64 37.01
C GLY A 6 1.82 2.42 38.26
N GLY A 7 2.09 3.72 38.12
CA GLY A 7 2.41 4.61 39.23
C GLY A 7 3.89 4.68 39.60
N ILE A 8 4.81 4.26 38.72
CA ILE A 8 6.24 4.43 38.93
C ILE A 8 6.63 5.87 38.63
N ASP A 9 7.04 6.63 39.62
CA ASP A 9 7.58 7.97 39.48
C ASP A 9 8.98 7.91 38.85
N ILE A 10 9.09 8.29 37.59
CA ILE A 10 10.35 8.31 36.85
C ILE A 10 10.90 9.75 36.87
N VAL A 11 11.94 9.99 37.65
CA VAL A 11 12.64 11.28 37.70
C VAL A 11 13.42 11.50 36.40
N TYR A 12 13.11 12.57 35.69
CA TYR A 12 13.56 12.89 34.33
C TYR A 12 15.09 12.78 34.10
N ASN A 13 15.90 13.16 35.06
CA ASN A 13 17.37 13.21 34.93
C ASN A 13 18.10 11.85 34.96
N ARG A 14 17.40 10.73 35.24
CA ARG A 14 17.97 9.38 35.24
C ARG A 14 17.14 8.36 34.49
N MET A 15 16.28 8.82 33.59
CA MET A 15 15.31 7.97 32.88
C MET A 15 15.96 6.82 32.10
N SER A 16 17.09 7.03 31.44
CA SER A 16 17.76 5.99 30.67
C SER A 16 18.39 4.88 31.54
N ALA A 17 18.86 5.23 32.76
CA ALA A 17 19.47 4.29 33.68
C ALA A 17 18.43 3.40 34.39
N HIS A 18 17.22 3.91 34.60
CA HIS A 18 16.17 3.20 35.35
C HIS A 18 15.08 2.60 34.48
N LEU A 19 14.85 3.13 33.27
CA LEU A 19 13.78 2.69 32.38
C LEU A 19 14.00 1.24 31.90
N ARG A 20 15.21 0.89 31.47
CA ARG A 20 15.53 -0.47 31.02
C ARG A 20 15.39 -1.52 32.12
N PRO A 21 15.96 -1.32 33.35
CA PRO A 21 15.75 -2.24 34.46
C PRO A 21 14.28 -2.32 34.91
N ALA A 22 13.55 -1.18 34.94
CA ALA A 22 12.14 -1.16 35.31
C ALA A 22 11.27 -1.91 34.30
N ILE A 23 11.49 -1.70 33.00
CA ILE A 23 10.84 -2.47 31.94
C ILE A 23 11.20 -3.96 32.07
N GLY A 24 12.48 -4.28 32.30
CA GLY A 24 12.92 -5.67 32.49
C GLY A 24 12.30 -6.34 33.71
N LYS A 25 12.05 -5.61 34.79
CA LYS A 25 11.35 -6.10 35.99
C LYS A 25 9.86 -6.33 35.71
N LEU A 26 9.18 -5.34 35.08
CA LEU A 26 7.78 -5.43 34.70
C LEU A 26 7.50 -6.53 33.67
N THR A 27 8.48 -6.88 32.84
CA THR A 27 8.34 -7.99 31.87
C THR A 27 8.55 -9.36 32.51
N ARG A 28 9.23 -9.46 33.66
CA ARG A 28 9.44 -10.72 34.37
C ARG A 28 8.30 -11.06 35.36
N GLU A 29 7.61 -10.05 35.87
CA GLU A 29 6.60 -10.19 36.93
C GLU A 29 5.16 -10.30 36.42
N GLY A 30 4.91 -10.21 35.10
CA GLY A 30 3.57 -10.29 34.51
C GLY A 30 3.47 -11.31 33.39
N GLU A 31 2.45 -12.15 33.42
CA GLU A 31 1.98 -12.87 32.24
C GLU A 31 1.46 -11.85 31.21
N ARG A 32 2.36 -11.32 30.40
CA ARG A 32 1.97 -10.43 29.30
C ARG A 32 1.76 -11.26 28.05
N PRO A 33 0.66 -11.09 27.35
CA PRO A 33 0.48 -11.74 26.06
C PRO A 33 1.63 -11.34 25.14
N GLN A 34 2.37 -12.32 24.64
CA GLN A 34 3.40 -12.08 23.64
C GLN A 34 2.72 -11.59 22.36
N ARG A 35 3.05 -10.36 21.93
CA ARG A 35 2.59 -9.82 20.66
C ARG A 35 3.70 -9.97 19.63
N ILE A 36 3.38 -10.60 18.51
CA ILE A 36 4.28 -10.70 17.37
C ILE A 36 4.20 -9.39 16.60
N ARG A 37 5.36 -8.78 16.31
CA ARG A 37 5.45 -7.57 15.51
C ARG A 37 5.92 -7.90 14.10
N TYR A 38 5.12 -7.52 13.12
CA TYR A 38 5.48 -7.59 11.71
C TYR A 38 5.76 -6.19 11.15
N TYR A 39 6.73 -6.10 10.24
CA TYR A 39 7.11 -4.85 9.57
C TYR A 39 6.65 -4.81 8.12
N ARG A 40 5.61 -5.57 7.79
CA ARG A 40 5.01 -5.67 6.46
C ARG A 40 3.54 -6.00 6.55
N THR A 41 2.82 -5.73 5.47
CA THR A 41 1.46 -6.22 5.23
C THR A 41 1.49 -7.55 4.46
N GLY A 42 0.32 -8.04 4.04
CA GLY A 42 0.17 -9.16 3.11
C GLY A 42 0.05 -10.52 3.79
N TRP A 43 0.00 -11.55 2.99
CA TRP A 43 -0.18 -12.91 3.48
C TRP A 43 0.97 -13.36 4.39
N GLN A 44 0.59 -13.88 5.55
CA GLN A 44 1.54 -14.36 6.55
C GLN A 44 2.12 -15.71 6.16
N ASP A 45 1.28 -16.59 5.64
CA ASP A 45 1.57 -17.99 5.34
C ASP A 45 1.31 -18.33 3.85
N ASP A 46 1.84 -19.45 3.39
CA ASP A 46 1.68 -19.90 2.00
C ASP A 46 0.27 -20.45 1.73
N ALA A 47 -0.46 -20.85 2.77
CA ALA A 47 -1.84 -21.29 2.66
C ALA A 47 -2.82 -20.12 2.49
N CYS A 48 -2.34 -18.89 2.63
CA CYS A 48 -3.12 -17.65 2.53
C CYS A 48 -4.33 -17.62 3.46
N THR A 49 -4.13 -18.04 4.72
CA THR A 49 -5.20 -18.08 5.73
C THR A 49 -5.19 -16.85 6.63
N SER A 50 -4.03 -16.23 6.81
CA SER A 50 -3.85 -15.03 7.63
C SER A 50 -3.26 -13.90 6.80
N PHE A 51 -3.92 -12.73 6.83
CA PHE A 51 -3.49 -11.52 6.14
C PHE A 51 -3.09 -10.46 7.15
N LEU A 52 -1.87 -9.94 7.03
CA LEU A 52 -1.32 -8.91 7.90
C LEU A 52 -1.75 -7.53 7.40
N MET A 53 -2.58 -6.86 8.17
CA MET A 53 -2.98 -5.47 7.94
C MET A 53 -3.27 -4.80 9.29
N PRO A 54 -2.88 -3.54 9.53
CA PRO A 54 -3.14 -2.86 10.80
C PRO A 54 -4.61 -2.93 11.20
N GLY A 55 -4.88 -3.42 12.42
CA GLY A 55 -6.23 -3.59 12.95
C GLY A 55 -6.96 -4.89 12.57
N MET A 56 -6.35 -5.81 11.81
CA MET A 56 -6.99 -7.07 11.40
C MET A 56 -6.96 -8.14 12.50
N ASP A 57 -5.99 -8.07 13.38
CA ASP A 57 -5.82 -8.99 14.52
C ASP A 57 -5.30 -8.20 15.72
N GLU A 58 -5.96 -8.32 16.87
CA GLU A 58 -5.59 -7.62 18.11
C GLU A 58 -4.29 -8.12 18.71
N THR A 59 -3.93 -9.37 18.46
CA THR A 59 -2.70 -10.01 18.98
C THR A 59 -1.47 -9.68 18.14
N THR A 60 -1.67 -9.24 16.92
CA THR A 60 -0.61 -8.98 15.94
C THR A 60 -0.37 -7.48 15.77
N LEU A 61 0.85 -7.04 16.03
CA LEU A 61 1.24 -5.66 15.82
C LEU A 61 1.88 -5.48 14.44
N ILE A 62 1.22 -4.74 13.57
CA ILE A 62 1.74 -4.37 12.25
C ILE A 62 2.36 -2.98 12.33
N SER A 63 3.67 -2.91 12.12
CA SER A 63 4.44 -1.66 12.17
C SER A 63 4.95 -1.32 10.76
N VAL A 64 4.15 -0.58 10.00
CA VAL A 64 4.52 -0.03 8.69
C VAL A 64 4.79 1.47 8.79
N PRO A 65 5.59 2.05 7.88
CA PRO A 65 5.79 3.50 7.83
C PRO A 65 4.47 4.25 7.69
N ARG A 66 4.35 5.41 8.36
CA ARG A 66 3.11 6.22 8.37
C ARG A 66 2.64 6.63 6.97
N GLN A 67 3.59 6.84 6.04
CA GLN A 67 3.30 7.18 4.64
C GLN A 67 2.57 6.06 3.89
N ILE A 68 2.59 4.84 4.42
CA ILE A 68 1.78 3.72 3.94
C ILE A 68 0.53 3.68 4.81
N ALA A 69 -0.49 4.44 4.46
CA ALA A 69 -1.67 4.72 5.30
C ALA A 69 -2.67 3.55 5.40
N TYR A 70 -2.19 2.29 5.32
CA TYR A 70 -3.04 1.11 5.49
C TYR A 70 -3.58 1.03 6.91
N SER A 71 -4.88 0.82 7.03
CA SER A 71 -5.55 0.69 8.32
C SER A 71 -6.88 -0.06 8.19
N ALA A 72 -7.37 -0.56 9.33
CA ALA A 72 -8.74 -1.01 9.43
C ALA A 72 -9.74 0.13 9.15
N PRO A 73 -10.98 -0.21 8.75
CA PRO A 73 -12.05 0.76 8.67
C PRO A 73 -12.25 1.49 10.00
N PRO A 74 -12.53 2.81 9.98
CA PRO A 74 -12.91 3.53 11.19
C PRO A 74 -14.26 3.04 11.72
N ALA A 75 -14.53 3.32 13.00
CA ALA A 75 -15.84 3.06 13.58
C ALA A 75 -16.92 3.82 12.79
N GLY A 76 -17.97 3.11 12.35
CA GLY A 76 -19.02 3.68 11.53
C GLY A 76 -18.80 3.60 10.02
N ALA A 77 -17.68 3.06 9.53
CA ALA A 77 -17.55 2.80 8.12
C ALA A 77 -18.60 1.77 7.65
N ASP A 78 -19.33 2.14 6.60
CA ASP A 78 -20.45 1.37 6.03
C ASP A 78 -20.13 0.81 4.67
N LEU A 79 -20.43 -0.46 4.44
CA LEU A 79 -20.13 -1.16 3.18
C LEU A 79 -20.95 -0.61 2.02
N THR A 80 -22.23 -0.26 2.24
CA THR A 80 -23.12 0.25 1.19
C THR A 80 -22.67 1.63 0.74
N ALA A 81 -22.34 2.50 1.69
CA ALA A 81 -21.75 3.81 1.39
C ALA A 81 -20.40 3.67 0.68
N GLY A 82 -19.59 2.69 1.07
CA GLY A 82 -18.32 2.38 0.40
C GLY A 82 -18.50 1.90 -1.04
N LEU A 83 -19.50 1.07 -1.32
CA LEU A 83 -19.85 0.64 -2.68
C LEU A 83 -20.37 1.79 -3.53
N LEU A 84 -21.15 2.72 -2.93
CA LEU A 84 -21.59 3.95 -3.60
C LEU A 84 -20.40 4.83 -3.94
N ALA A 85 -19.47 5.04 -2.99
CA ALA A 85 -18.23 5.77 -3.22
C ALA A 85 -17.41 5.17 -4.36
N LEU A 86 -17.32 3.83 -4.41
CA LEU A 86 -16.62 3.11 -5.48
C LEU A 86 -17.28 3.33 -6.84
N THR A 87 -18.61 3.33 -6.90
CA THR A 87 -19.36 3.65 -8.12
C THR A 87 -19.07 5.07 -8.60
N HIS A 88 -19.16 6.05 -7.71
CA HIS A 88 -18.77 7.43 -8.02
C HIS A 88 -17.32 7.53 -8.50
N LEU A 89 -16.41 6.79 -7.89
CA LEU A 89 -15.00 6.81 -8.30
C LEU A 89 -14.79 6.22 -9.70
N ILE A 90 -15.56 5.19 -10.09
CA ILE A 90 -15.56 4.64 -11.44
C ILE A 90 -16.11 5.68 -12.42
N ASP A 91 -17.19 6.35 -12.09
CA ASP A 91 -17.87 7.34 -12.95
C ASP A 91 -17.17 8.70 -12.97
N ALA A 92 -16.19 8.95 -12.06
CA ALA A 92 -15.44 10.20 -11.99
C ALA A 92 -14.63 10.48 -13.27
N MET A 93 -14.30 9.46 -14.03
CA MET A 93 -13.73 9.53 -15.37
C MET A 93 -14.54 8.60 -16.28
N LYS A 94 -14.07 8.36 -17.51
CA LYS A 94 -14.69 7.34 -18.36
C LYS A 94 -14.53 5.97 -17.71
N PRO A 95 -15.60 5.19 -17.48
CA PRO A 95 -15.52 3.88 -16.81
C PRO A 95 -14.53 2.91 -17.46
N GLU A 96 -14.33 3.02 -18.80
CA GLU A 96 -13.36 2.20 -19.53
C GLU A 96 -11.91 2.46 -19.09
N LEU A 97 -11.64 3.61 -18.48
CA LEU A 97 -10.33 3.98 -17.96
C LEU A 97 -10.19 3.61 -16.48
N THR A 98 -11.23 3.85 -15.69
CA THR A 98 -11.20 3.71 -14.23
C THR A 98 -11.44 2.29 -13.75
N ALA A 99 -12.34 1.54 -14.39
CA ALA A 99 -12.66 0.16 -13.99
C ALA A 99 -11.43 -0.78 -14.05
N PRO A 100 -10.57 -0.74 -15.10
CA PRO A 100 -9.34 -1.52 -15.11
C PRO A 100 -8.37 -1.14 -13.97
N ILE A 101 -8.29 0.14 -13.60
CA ILE A 101 -7.44 0.57 -12.48
C ILE A 101 -8.01 0.01 -11.16
N ILE A 102 -9.32 0.15 -10.94
CA ILE A 102 -9.98 -0.40 -9.75
C ILE A 102 -9.76 -1.92 -9.67
N ALA A 103 -9.93 -2.65 -10.77
CA ALA A 103 -9.64 -4.09 -10.82
C ALA A 103 -8.18 -4.38 -10.43
N ALA A 104 -7.23 -3.60 -10.95
CA ALA A 104 -5.81 -3.73 -10.62
C ALA A 104 -5.51 -3.41 -9.14
N LEU A 105 -6.29 -2.55 -8.48
CA LEU A 105 -6.15 -2.31 -7.03
C LEU A 105 -6.61 -3.51 -6.20
N PHE A 106 -7.61 -4.26 -6.64
CA PHE A 106 -8.07 -5.48 -5.96
C PHE A 106 -7.18 -6.71 -6.22
N MET A 107 -6.34 -6.66 -7.24
CA MET A 107 -5.49 -7.79 -7.67
C MET A 107 -4.41 -8.21 -6.66
N PRO A 108 -3.64 -7.30 -6.02
CA PRO A 108 -2.45 -7.69 -5.26
C PRO A 108 -2.71 -8.79 -4.22
N PRO A 109 -3.75 -8.74 -3.37
CA PRO A 109 -4.01 -9.78 -2.39
C PRO A 109 -4.49 -11.11 -3.02
N MET A 110 -4.96 -11.10 -4.28
CA MET A 110 -5.39 -12.30 -4.98
C MET A 110 -4.25 -13.12 -5.58
N LEU A 111 -3.12 -12.49 -5.92
CA LEU A 111 -2.07 -13.15 -6.72
C LEU A 111 -1.51 -14.41 -6.05
N ARG A 112 -1.24 -14.38 -4.76
CA ARG A 112 -0.74 -15.57 -4.05
C ARG A 112 -1.78 -16.68 -3.91
N PRO A 113 -3.01 -16.42 -3.43
CA PRO A 113 -4.07 -17.44 -3.44
C PRO A 113 -4.33 -18.05 -4.81
N ALA A 114 -4.17 -17.25 -5.88
CA ALA A 114 -4.32 -17.69 -7.26
C ALA A 114 -3.16 -18.57 -7.77
N GLY A 115 -2.02 -18.62 -7.08
CA GLY A 115 -0.79 -19.24 -7.56
C GLY A 115 0.01 -18.35 -8.53
N LEU A 116 -0.34 -17.08 -8.66
CA LEU A 116 0.25 -16.08 -9.56
C LEU A 116 1.16 -15.08 -8.81
N GLY A 117 1.76 -15.49 -7.71
CA GLY A 117 2.51 -14.58 -6.83
C GLY A 117 3.70 -13.84 -7.46
N ASN A 118 4.19 -14.32 -8.61
CA ASN A 118 5.26 -13.69 -9.37
C ASN A 118 4.76 -12.85 -10.55
N GLU A 119 3.50 -12.98 -10.94
CA GLU A 119 2.88 -12.25 -12.04
C GLU A 119 2.40 -10.89 -11.54
N ARG A 120 3.19 -9.86 -11.81
CA ARG A 120 2.92 -8.50 -11.35
C ARG A 120 3.01 -7.51 -12.50
N ALA A 121 2.11 -6.54 -12.48
CA ALA A 121 2.11 -5.40 -13.38
C ALA A 121 2.05 -4.12 -12.55
N ALA A 122 2.54 -3.01 -13.08
CA ALA A 122 2.34 -1.69 -12.51
C ALA A 122 1.11 -1.03 -13.14
N VAL A 123 0.52 -0.10 -12.42
CA VAL A 123 -0.49 0.83 -12.96
C VAL A 123 0.16 2.20 -13.11
N PHE A 124 0.00 2.81 -14.28
CA PHE A 124 0.48 4.17 -14.52
C PHE A 124 -0.68 5.05 -14.99
N ILE A 125 -1.01 6.05 -14.19
CA ILE A 125 -2.05 7.03 -14.49
C ILE A 125 -1.35 8.29 -15.02
N ALA A 126 -1.34 8.43 -16.32
CA ALA A 126 -0.79 9.60 -17.01
C ALA A 126 -1.82 10.73 -17.10
N GLY A 127 -1.34 11.96 -17.24
CA GLY A 127 -2.20 13.12 -17.52
C GLY A 127 -1.51 14.43 -17.19
N ARG A 128 -2.00 15.51 -17.75
CA ARG A 128 -1.46 16.85 -17.52
C ARG A 128 -1.63 17.29 -16.08
N THR A 129 -0.87 18.28 -15.65
CA THR A 129 -1.10 18.93 -14.35
C THR A 129 -2.53 19.45 -14.25
N GLY A 130 -3.24 19.05 -13.18
CA GLY A 130 -4.65 19.42 -12.96
C GLY A 130 -5.66 18.45 -13.58
N SER A 131 -5.25 17.32 -14.15
CA SER A 131 -6.15 16.27 -14.66
C SER A 131 -6.73 15.36 -13.59
N LEU A 132 -6.70 15.75 -12.33
CA LEU A 132 -7.27 15.03 -11.15
C LEU A 132 -6.67 13.64 -10.86
N LYS A 133 -5.63 13.21 -11.57
CA LYS A 133 -5.01 11.88 -11.40
C LYS A 133 -4.58 11.55 -9.97
N THR A 134 -3.91 12.50 -9.28
CA THR A 134 -3.47 12.31 -7.90
C THR A 134 -4.65 12.20 -6.95
N SER A 135 -5.61 13.14 -7.04
CA SER A 135 -6.81 13.13 -6.19
C SER A 135 -7.64 11.85 -6.39
N TRP A 136 -7.81 11.42 -7.64
CA TRP A 136 -8.48 10.16 -7.95
C TRP A 136 -7.74 8.96 -7.36
N ALA A 137 -6.42 8.88 -7.56
CA ALA A 137 -5.60 7.77 -7.06
C ALA A 137 -5.60 7.70 -5.53
N GLN A 138 -5.51 8.85 -4.83
CA GLN A 138 -5.62 8.90 -3.38
C GLN A 138 -6.97 8.39 -2.88
N THR A 139 -8.06 8.84 -3.51
CA THR A 139 -9.41 8.39 -3.18
C THR A 139 -9.55 6.87 -3.40
N ALA A 140 -9.04 6.36 -4.52
CA ALA A 140 -9.04 4.92 -4.81
C ALA A 140 -8.25 4.11 -3.78
N MET A 141 -7.11 4.63 -3.31
CA MET A 141 -6.31 3.98 -2.28
C MET A 141 -6.99 3.93 -0.90
N CYS A 142 -8.04 4.74 -0.67
CA CYS A 142 -8.86 4.64 0.53
C CYS A 142 -9.56 3.28 0.69
N LEU A 143 -9.60 2.44 -0.33
CA LEU A 143 -9.94 1.01 -0.22
C LEU A 143 -9.10 0.27 0.85
N TYR A 144 -7.90 0.75 1.14
CA TYR A 144 -6.95 0.13 2.07
C TYR A 144 -6.66 0.97 3.31
N GLY A 145 -7.35 2.08 3.48
CA GLY A 145 -7.26 2.95 4.66
C GLY A 145 -7.63 4.40 4.35
N PRO A 146 -8.42 5.06 5.18
CA PRO A 146 -8.90 6.44 4.91
C PRO A 146 -7.76 7.47 4.93
N GLY A 147 -6.61 7.15 5.53
CA GLY A 147 -5.47 8.05 5.60
C GLY A 147 -4.81 8.37 4.25
N PHE A 148 -5.13 7.63 3.18
CA PHE A 148 -4.59 7.91 1.84
C PHE A 148 -5.13 9.20 1.23
N ILE A 149 -6.25 9.73 1.72
CA ILE A 149 -6.78 11.02 1.26
C ILE A 149 -5.87 12.21 1.62
N SER A 150 -4.99 12.06 2.61
CA SER A 150 -4.08 13.11 3.05
C SER A 150 -2.83 13.20 2.17
N ASN A 151 -2.50 14.43 1.75
CA ASN A 151 -1.27 14.71 1.03
C ASN A 151 0.02 14.41 1.84
N ASP A 152 -0.07 14.40 3.17
CA ASP A 152 1.06 14.08 4.05
C ASP A 152 1.51 12.62 3.95
N ASN A 153 0.65 11.76 3.41
CA ASN A 153 0.91 10.34 3.23
C ASN A 153 1.30 9.98 1.79
N LEU A 154 1.49 10.97 0.91
CA LEU A 154 1.93 10.73 -0.47
C LEU A 154 3.43 10.48 -0.56
N LEU A 155 3.81 9.41 -1.24
CA LEU A 155 5.18 9.14 -1.65
C LEU A 155 5.47 9.88 -2.96
N LYS A 156 5.95 11.12 -2.87
CA LYS A 156 6.26 11.96 -4.04
C LYS A 156 7.66 11.63 -4.57
N MET A 157 7.73 11.16 -5.79
CA MET A 157 9.00 10.89 -6.45
C MET A 157 9.73 12.20 -6.78
N GLY A 158 11.00 12.31 -6.34
CA GLY A 158 11.85 13.48 -6.60
C GLY A 158 11.71 14.66 -5.63
N GLU A 159 10.59 14.80 -4.91
CA GLU A 159 10.36 15.90 -3.97
C GLU A 159 10.48 15.50 -2.49
N GLY A 160 10.65 14.24 -2.17
CA GLY A 160 10.70 13.78 -0.79
C GLY A 160 11.05 12.30 -0.64
N ALA A 161 10.93 11.51 -1.69
CA ALA A 161 11.28 10.10 -1.65
C ALA A 161 12.37 9.77 -2.68
N THR A 162 13.54 9.35 -2.18
CA THR A 162 14.58 8.76 -3.03
C THR A 162 14.15 7.37 -3.51
N ARG A 163 14.77 6.87 -4.60
CA ARG A 163 14.57 5.50 -5.07
C ARG A 163 14.70 4.46 -3.95
N ASN A 164 15.73 4.59 -3.11
CA ASN A 164 15.95 3.66 -2.00
C ASN A 164 14.84 3.74 -0.95
N ALA A 165 14.30 4.92 -0.70
CA ALA A 165 13.15 5.10 0.20
C ALA A 165 11.91 4.40 -0.38
N ILE A 166 11.60 4.60 -1.68
CA ILE A 166 10.46 3.93 -2.33
C ILE A 166 10.62 2.40 -2.29
N MET A 167 11.82 1.87 -2.55
CA MET A 167 12.10 0.44 -2.42
C MET A 167 11.89 -0.07 -0.99
N ALA A 168 12.26 0.73 0.02
CA ALA A 168 12.01 0.40 1.42
C ALA A 168 10.49 0.38 1.72
N PHE A 169 9.73 1.36 1.24
CA PHE A 169 8.27 1.36 1.36
C PHE A 169 7.64 0.16 0.65
N ALA A 170 8.08 -0.16 -0.56
CA ALA A 170 7.61 -1.32 -1.32
C ALA A 170 7.83 -2.65 -0.57
N ALA A 171 8.93 -2.76 0.19
CA ALA A 171 9.20 -3.91 1.04
C ALA A 171 8.28 -4.02 2.29
N HIS A 172 7.53 -2.98 2.62
CA HIS A 172 6.51 -3.01 3.67
C HIS A 172 5.10 -3.27 3.13
N ALA A 173 4.82 -2.94 1.87
CA ALA A 173 3.52 -3.00 1.21
C ALA A 173 3.27 -4.36 0.52
N HIS A 174 3.52 -5.48 1.23
CA HIS A 174 3.32 -6.80 0.62
C HIS A 174 1.85 -7.07 0.31
N ASP A 175 1.63 -7.62 -0.88
CA ASP A 175 0.33 -8.08 -1.38
C ASP A 175 -0.77 -7.00 -1.34
N LEU A 176 -0.35 -5.72 -1.44
CA LEU A 176 -1.20 -4.52 -1.52
C LEU A 176 -0.67 -3.54 -2.57
N PRO A 177 -1.48 -2.62 -3.09
CA PRO A 177 -1.00 -1.59 -4.01
C PRO A 177 -0.17 -0.54 -3.26
N LEU A 178 0.85 0.03 -3.89
CA LEU A 178 1.67 1.13 -3.37
C LEU A 178 1.53 2.36 -4.26
N LEU A 179 0.97 3.44 -3.74
CA LEU A 179 0.84 4.70 -4.48
C LEU A 179 2.16 5.48 -4.48
N ILE A 180 2.61 5.85 -5.68
CA ILE A 180 3.80 6.66 -5.93
C ILE A 180 3.36 7.85 -6.80
N ASP A 181 3.43 9.04 -6.26
CA ASP A 181 2.93 10.24 -6.92
C ASP A 181 4.03 11.06 -7.61
N ASN A 182 3.62 11.84 -8.63
CA ASN A 182 4.39 12.91 -9.23
C ASN A 182 5.65 12.45 -9.97
N TYR A 183 5.55 11.35 -10.74
CA TYR A 183 6.63 11.02 -11.66
C TYR A 183 6.79 12.09 -12.75
N LYS A 184 8.02 12.61 -12.91
CA LYS A 184 8.40 13.61 -13.92
C LYS A 184 9.61 13.11 -14.72
N PRO A 185 9.47 12.90 -16.04
CA PRO A 185 10.54 12.32 -16.86
C PRO A 185 11.75 13.24 -17.08
N ASN A 186 11.61 14.54 -16.85
CA ASN A 186 12.59 15.55 -17.29
C ASN A 186 13.58 16.02 -16.22
N THR A 187 13.65 15.39 -15.07
CA THR A 187 14.60 15.75 -14.00
C THR A 187 15.84 14.86 -14.04
N GLY A 188 16.85 15.24 -14.86
CA GLY A 188 18.17 14.58 -14.90
C GLY A 188 18.13 13.08 -15.28
N ASN A 189 18.74 12.22 -14.48
CA ASN A 189 18.74 10.75 -14.68
C ASN A 189 17.36 10.09 -14.38
N GLY A 190 16.29 10.86 -14.19
CA GLY A 190 15.00 10.40 -13.71
C GLY A 190 14.30 9.35 -14.57
N LYS A 191 14.53 9.35 -15.90
CA LYS A 191 13.95 8.33 -16.79
C LYS A 191 14.43 6.92 -16.49
N HIS A 192 15.73 6.72 -16.47
CA HIS A 192 16.35 5.43 -16.19
C HIS A 192 16.10 4.97 -14.74
N ASP A 193 16.04 5.91 -13.79
CA ASP A 193 15.79 5.61 -12.40
C ASP A 193 14.37 5.08 -12.16
N PHE A 194 13.36 5.63 -12.85
CA PHE A 194 11.98 5.18 -12.74
C PHE A 194 11.78 3.78 -13.34
N VAL A 195 12.19 3.57 -14.58
CA VAL A 195 12.08 2.27 -15.26
C VAL A 195 12.77 1.18 -14.44
N ASN A 196 13.99 1.45 -13.99
CA ASN A 196 14.73 0.56 -13.11
C ASN A 196 14.05 0.36 -11.73
N LEU A 197 13.38 1.38 -11.19
CA LEU A 197 12.62 1.27 -9.95
C LEU A 197 11.44 0.31 -10.12
N ILE A 198 10.60 0.54 -11.14
CA ILE A 198 9.45 -0.31 -11.43
C ILE A 198 9.88 -1.73 -11.74
N HIS A 199 10.90 -1.92 -12.58
CA HIS A 199 11.45 -3.23 -12.90
C HIS A 199 11.89 -3.98 -11.63
N ASN A 200 12.66 -3.32 -10.74
CA ASN A 200 13.09 -3.93 -9.49
C ASN A 200 11.89 -4.29 -8.56
N ILE A 201 10.85 -3.45 -8.49
CA ILE A 201 9.65 -3.76 -7.70
C ILE A 201 8.94 -4.98 -8.29
N LEU A 202 8.75 -5.03 -9.60
CA LEU A 202 8.05 -6.12 -10.28
C LEU A 202 8.81 -7.44 -10.23
N GLU A 203 10.14 -7.40 -10.22
CA GLU A 203 11.00 -8.59 -10.07
C GLU A 203 11.18 -9.06 -8.63
N GLY A 204 10.53 -8.41 -7.66
CA GLY A 204 10.61 -8.81 -6.26
C GLY A 204 11.71 -8.13 -5.45
N GLY A 205 12.41 -7.17 -6.03
CA GLY A 205 13.17 -6.15 -5.31
C GLY A 205 14.54 -6.54 -4.77
N ASP A 206 15.00 -7.77 -4.99
CA ASP A 206 16.20 -8.21 -4.29
C ASP A 206 17.48 -8.09 -5.13
N ARG A 207 18.13 -6.94 -5.03
CA ARG A 207 19.58 -6.90 -5.27
C ARG A 207 20.28 -7.45 -4.02
N LYS A 208 20.82 -8.67 -4.11
CA LYS A 208 21.71 -9.23 -3.11
C LYS A 208 22.82 -8.22 -2.81
N ARG A 209 22.74 -7.52 -1.70
CA ARG A 209 23.78 -6.61 -1.23
C ARG A 209 24.63 -7.36 -0.22
N SER A 210 25.95 -7.38 -0.42
CA SER A 210 26.88 -7.84 0.60
C SER A 210 26.92 -6.85 1.76
N GLU A 211 26.96 -7.35 2.97
CA GLU A 211 27.33 -6.55 4.15
C GLU A 211 28.84 -6.25 4.13
N ARG A 212 29.28 -5.28 4.95
CA ARG A 212 30.72 -5.02 5.15
C ARG A 212 31.50 -6.25 5.62
N SER A 213 30.83 -7.22 6.23
CA SER A 213 31.33 -8.52 6.67
C SER A 213 31.53 -9.53 5.52
N GLY A 214 31.11 -9.23 4.28
CA GLY A 214 31.08 -10.17 3.17
C GLY A 214 29.89 -11.13 3.17
N ALA A 215 29.04 -11.12 4.19
CA ALA A 215 27.81 -11.89 4.24
C ALA A 215 26.73 -11.28 3.32
N LEU A 216 25.89 -12.12 2.72
CA LEU A 216 24.72 -11.66 1.99
C LEU A 216 23.67 -11.17 3.00
N ARG A 217 23.24 -9.92 2.82
CA ARG A 217 22.15 -9.37 3.61
C ARG A 217 20.87 -10.13 3.31
N ASP A 218 20.06 -10.41 4.36
CA ASP A 218 18.75 -11.02 4.17
C ASP A 218 17.92 -10.19 3.20
N SER A 219 17.43 -10.87 2.18
CA SER A 219 16.60 -10.24 1.17
C SER A 219 15.25 -9.82 1.75
N LYS A 220 14.81 -8.61 1.42
CA LYS A 220 13.45 -8.16 1.71
C LYS A 220 12.63 -8.29 0.44
N PRO A 221 11.91 -9.39 0.24
CA PRO A 221 11.12 -9.57 -0.97
C PRO A 221 10.08 -8.45 -1.09
N ILE A 222 9.85 -7.95 -2.30
CA ILE A 222 8.83 -6.96 -2.61
C ILE A 222 7.69 -7.69 -3.32
N ARG A 223 6.45 -7.44 -2.87
CA ARG A 223 5.24 -8.06 -3.44
C ARG A 223 4.09 -7.08 -3.62
N CYS A 224 4.36 -5.79 -3.65
CA CYS A 224 3.34 -4.80 -3.96
C CYS A 224 3.11 -4.67 -5.47
N ILE A 225 1.98 -4.08 -5.84
CA ILE A 225 1.73 -3.53 -7.16
C ILE A 225 1.89 -2.01 -7.08
N PRO A 226 2.86 -1.41 -7.79
CA PRO A 226 3.00 0.03 -7.83
C PRO A 226 1.87 0.67 -8.64
N VAL A 227 1.26 1.71 -8.07
CA VAL A 227 0.31 2.61 -8.73
C VAL A 227 1.00 3.96 -8.82
N VAL A 228 1.28 4.39 -10.02
CA VAL A 228 2.10 5.59 -10.26
C VAL A 228 1.27 6.65 -10.93
N THR A 229 1.36 7.89 -10.48
CA THR A 229 0.82 9.03 -11.21
C THR A 229 1.95 9.86 -11.81
N GLY A 230 1.75 10.38 -13.02
CA GLY A 230 2.76 11.17 -13.71
C GLY A 230 2.22 11.95 -14.89
N GLU A 231 3.05 12.79 -15.49
CA GLU A 231 2.66 13.54 -16.70
C GLU A 231 2.87 12.70 -17.95
N ASP A 232 4.03 12.08 -18.08
CA ASP A 232 4.41 11.28 -19.24
C ASP A 232 5.07 9.95 -18.82
N LEU A 233 4.81 8.90 -19.58
CA LEU A 233 5.47 7.60 -19.42
C LEU A 233 6.85 7.63 -20.08
N PRO A 234 7.89 7.06 -19.46
CA PRO A 234 9.17 6.80 -20.12
C PRO A 234 8.98 5.86 -21.31
N ARG A 235 9.55 6.21 -22.47
CA ARG A 235 9.37 5.45 -23.73
C ARG A 235 10.54 4.51 -24.06
N ASP A 236 11.55 4.44 -23.21
CA ASP A 236 12.87 3.92 -23.58
C ASP A 236 13.09 2.43 -23.30
N ASP A 237 12.13 1.73 -22.64
CA ASP A 237 12.25 0.29 -22.35
C ASP A 237 10.93 -0.45 -22.63
N ALA A 238 10.87 -1.11 -23.78
CA ALA A 238 9.71 -1.88 -24.19
C ALA A 238 9.34 -3.03 -23.23
N ALA A 239 10.32 -3.66 -22.58
CA ALA A 239 10.08 -4.76 -21.67
C ALA A 239 9.39 -4.29 -20.36
N SER A 240 9.79 -3.14 -19.85
CA SER A 240 9.14 -2.54 -18.67
C SER A 240 7.74 -1.99 -19.00
N ILE A 241 7.57 -1.39 -20.20
CA ILE A 241 6.27 -0.88 -20.65
C ILE A 241 5.26 -2.01 -20.81
N ALA A 242 5.67 -3.19 -21.29
CA ALA A 242 4.80 -4.34 -21.46
C ALA A 242 4.19 -4.86 -20.14
N ARG A 243 4.74 -4.46 -19.00
CA ARG A 243 4.25 -4.81 -17.65
C ARG A 243 3.51 -3.65 -16.96
N ILE A 244 3.11 -2.63 -17.71
CA ILE A 244 2.43 -1.46 -17.16
C ILE A 244 1.04 -1.33 -17.79
N LEU A 245 0.01 -1.32 -16.95
CA LEU A 245 -1.31 -0.84 -17.34
C LEU A 245 -1.25 0.68 -17.41
N LEU A 246 -1.14 1.22 -18.63
CA LEU A 246 -1.13 2.65 -18.87
C LEU A 246 -2.54 3.17 -19.11
N VAL A 247 -2.95 4.16 -18.32
CA VAL A 247 -4.21 4.86 -18.49
C VAL A 247 -3.95 6.35 -18.50
N THR A 248 -4.59 7.07 -19.41
CA THR A 248 -4.44 8.53 -19.51
C THR A 248 -5.72 9.24 -19.09
N PHE A 249 -5.63 10.12 -18.11
CA PHE A 249 -6.70 11.00 -17.70
C PHE A 249 -6.60 12.34 -18.45
N ASP A 250 -7.68 12.69 -19.14
CA ASP A 250 -7.80 13.89 -19.94
C ASP A 250 -8.87 14.85 -19.39
N TRP A 251 -8.86 15.05 -18.06
CA TRP A 251 -9.75 16.01 -17.40
C TRP A 251 -9.22 17.42 -17.57
N GLN A 252 -10.13 18.38 -17.86
CA GLN A 252 -9.74 19.77 -18.02
C GLN A 252 -9.56 20.44 -16.66
N ARG A 253 -8.45 21.15 -16.51
CA ARG A 253 -8.14 21.86 -15.28
C ARG A 253 -9.20 22.91 -14.96
N GLY A 254 -9.74 22.88 -13.75
CA GLY A 254 -10.74 23.84 -13.25
C GLY A 254 -12.19 23.46 -13.53
N GLU A 255 -12.44 22.38 -14.28
CA GLU A 255 -13.78 21.82 -14.37
C GLU A 255 -14.14 21.04 -13.08
N PRO A 256 -15.33 21.27 -12.52
CA PRO A 256 -15.80 20.48 -11.38
C PRO A 256 -16.01 19.03 -11.80
N ASN A 257 -15.74 18.11 -10.85
CA ASN A 257 -16.02 16.70 -11.05
C ASN A 257 -16.86 16.21 -9.87
N ASP A 258 -18.19 16.23 -10.06
CA ASP A 258 -19.14 15.94 -9.00
C ASP A 258 -19.02 14.49 -8.51
N HIS A 259 -18.73 13.55 -9.40
CA HIS A 259 -18.50 12.16 -9.03
C HIS A 259 -17.23 11.99 -8.17
N LEU A 260 -16.12 12.63 -8.53
CA LEU A 260 -14.91 12.57 -7.70
C LEU A 260 -15.15 13.23 -6.34
N THR A 261 -15.85 14.35 -6.31
CA THR A 261 -16.21 15.05 -5.07
C THR A 261 -17.06 14.13 -4.17
N ALA A 262 -18.12 13.53 -4.70
CA ALA A 262 -18.95 12.59 -3.97
C ALA A 262 -18.17 11.36 -3.48
N ALA A 263 -17.27 10.83 -4.29
CA ALA A 263 -16.39 9.72 -3.87
C ALA A 263 -15.44 10.13 -2.73
N GLN A 264 -14.94 11.38 -2.73
CA GLN A 264 -14.08 11.92 -1.68
C GLN A 264 -14.83 12.15 -0.37
N GLU A 265 -16.05 12.66 -0.41
CA GLU A 265 -16.92 12.83 0.76
C GLU A 265 -17.23 11.50 1.45
N LEU A 266 -17.34 10.42 0.68
CA LEU A 266 -17.60 9.07 1.17
C LEU A 266 -16.32 8.22 1.32
N SER A 267 -15.12 8.81 1.17
CA SER A 267 -13.85 8.06 1.07
C SER A 267 -13.51 7.24 2.30
N GLU A 268 -13.95 7.64 3.49
CA GLU A 268 -13.76 6.86 4.72
C GLU A 268 -14.50 5.51 4.70
N HIS A 269 -15.57 5.39 3.89
CA HIS A 269 -16.33 4.15 3.74
C HIS A 269 -15.70 3.19 2.73
N LEU A 270 -14.85 3.66 1.80
CA LEU A 270 -14.18 2.80 0.81
C LEU A 270 -13.37 1.69 1.48
N CYS A 271 -12.77 1.95 2.64
CA CYS A 271 -12.00 0.93 3.34
C CYS A 271 -12.86 -0.25 3.84
N ALA A 272 -14.18 -0.08 4.05
CA ALA A 272 -15.07 -1.19 4.35
C ALA A 272 -15.17 -2.16 3.17
N VAL A 273 -15.12 -1.67 1.94
CA VAL A 273 -15.12 -2.51 0.72
C VAL A 273 -13.82 -3.32 0.63
N GLY A 274 -12.65 -2.66 0.70
CA GLY A 274 -11.37 -3.34 0.67
C GLY A 274 -11.18 -4.33 1.82
N TRP A 275 -11.66 -3.97 3.02
CA TRP A 275 -11.63 -4.84 4.19
C TRP A 275 -12.50 -6.08 4.01
N SER A 276 -13.74 -5.94 3.54
CA SER A 276 -14.65 -7.05 3.26
C SER A 276 -14.07 -7.98 2.19
N TRP A 277 -13.41 -7.41 1.18
CA TRP A 277 -12.67 -8.16 0.18
C TRP A 277 -11.54 -9.00 0.79
N LEU A 278 -10.69 -8.42 1.63
CA LEU A 278 -9.62 -9.13 2.31
C LEU A 278 -10.15 -10.23 3.24
N GLN A 279 -11.22 -9.95 3.97
CA GLN A 279 -11.89 -10.95 4.83
C GLN A 279 -12.42 -12.12 4.00
N TRP A 280 -13.05 -11.85 2.86
CA TRP A 280 -13.55 -12.91 1.97
C TRP A 280 -12.40 -13.75 1.40
N LEU A 281 -11.31 -13.14 0.96
CA LEU A 281 -10.15 -13.87 0.44
C LEU A 281 -9.53 -14.83 1.47
N ARG A 282 -9.63 -14.54 2.75
CA ARG A 282 -9.16 -15.42 3.85
C ARG A 282 -10.03 -16.67 4.01
N THR A 283 -11.24 -16.70 3.47
CA THR A 283 -12.12 -17.87 3.54
C THR A 283 -11.71 -18.97 2.56
N PRO A 284 -12.03 -20.24 2.82
CA PRO A 284 -11.81 -21.32 1.86
C PRO A 284 -12.53 -21.06 0.53
N ALA A 285 -13.74 -20.50 0.57
CA ALA A 285 -14.52 -20.16 -0.62
C ALA A 285 -13.82 -19.10 -1.48
N GLY A 286 -13.33 -18.02 -0.87
CA GLY A 286 -12.60 -16.96 -1.55
C GLY A 286 -11.33 -17.47 -2.23
N ARG A 287 -10.52 -18.27 -1.52
CA ARG A 287 -9.32 -18.88 -2.10
C ARG A 287 -9.61 -19.84 -3.25
N THR A 288 -10.67 -20.63 -3.13
CA THR A 288 -11.10 -21.55 -4.21
C THR A 288 -11.56 -20.79 -5.45
N ALA A 289 -12.39 -19.75 -5.27
CA ALA A 289 -12.87 -18.91 -6.35
C ALA A 289 -11.71 -18.21 -7.07
N THR A 290 -10.74 -17.67 -6.29
CA THR A 290 -9.55 -17.01 -6.85
C THR A 290 -8.70 -17.97 -7.69
N LYS A 291 -8.48 -19.22 -7.23
CA LYS A 291 -7.78 -20.26 -8.00
C LYS A 291 -8.54 -20.66 -9.26
N ALA A 292 -9.86 -20.71 -9.21
CA ALA A 292 -10.68 -21.03 -10.36
C ALA A 292 -10.61 -19.92 -11.41
N ALA A 293 -10.73 -18.67 -11.00
CA ALA A 293 -10.59 -17.51 -11.88
C ALA A 293 -9.24 -17.50 -12.62
N ALA A 294 -8.13 -17.76 -11.90
CA ALA A 294 -6.79 -17.78 -12.49
C ALA A 294 -6.57 -18.87 -13.56
N LYS A 295 -7.40 -19.92 -13.60
CA LYS A 295 -7.33 -20.98 -14.64
C LYS A 295 -8.06 -20.61 -15.92
N THR A 296 -8.85 -19.55 -15.90
CA THR A 296 -9.69 -19.12 -17.03
C THR A 296 -8.95 -18.13 -17.92
N PHE A 297 -7.85 -17.62 -17.43
CA PHE A 297 -6.92 -16.71 -18.13
C PHE A 297 -5.60 -17.43 -18.47
#